data_4309c15687105de31fcd6070e6b6c721
#
_entry.id   4309c15687105de31fcd6070e6b6c721
#
_cell.length_a   1.000
_cell.length_b   1.000
_cell.length_c   1.000
_cell.angle_alpha   90.00
_cell.angle_beta   90.00
_cell.angle_gamma   90.00
#
_symmetry.space_group_name_H-M   'P 1'
#
loop_
_entity.id
_entity.type
_entity.pdbx_description
1 polymer ?
#
loop_
_entity_poly.entity_id
_entity_poly.type
_entity_poly.pdbx_seq_one_letter_code
_entity_poly.pdbx_strand_id
1 'polypeptide(L)'
;MDNKLLQFLLRIRNKRLNSYMIAITHLGTGGAIWLITTFILFYLGYRISSVNIILSLIFNGIVCNLILKNLLKRKRPSWISKVELLIKNPKDFSFPSGHASSSFAAALTISFYFKGMGIIFLIIAALIAFSRIYHFVHYPSDVIIGALLGTVIAIVTKNVYDSLLLKYLQENMGFLFAFISYI
;
A
#
# COMPACT_ATOMS: atom_id res chain seq x y z
N MET A 1 -20.74 -2.33 -12.56
CA MET A 1 -20.35 -1.15 -11.75
C MET A 1 -18.98 -0.62 -12.18
N ASP A 2 -17.97 -1.46 -12.26
CA ASP A 2 -16.59 -1.07 -12.61
C ASP A 2 -16.47 -0.26 -13.91
N ASN A 3 -17.09 -0.70 -15.00
CA ASN A 3 -16.97 -0.02 -16.30
C ASN A 3 -17.63 1.36 -16.36
N LYS A 4 -18.72 1.59 -15.63
CA LYS A 4 -19.39 2.91 -15.61
C LYS A 4 -18.52 3.97 -14.94
N LEU A 5 -17.90 3.64 -13.80
CA LEU A 5 -17.00 4.55 -13.09
C LEU A 5 -15.73 4.83 -13.92
N LEU A 6 -15.15 3.80 -14.53
CA LEU A 6 -13.97 3.97 -15.40
C LEU A 6 -14.27 4.93 -16.57
N GLN A 7 -15.41 4.76 -17.25
CA GLN A 7 -15.80 5.66 -18.35
C GLN A 7 -16.07 7.08 -17.86
N PHE A 8 -16.71 7.24 -16.69
CA PHE A 8 -16.92 8.56 -16.12
C PHE A 8 -15.60 9.27 -15.85
N LEU A 9 -14.62 8.57 -15.24
CA LEU A 9 -13.30 9.14 -14.96
C LEU A 9 -12.55 9.55 -16.23
N LEU A 10 -12.69 8.82 -17.33
CA LEU A 10 -12.12 9.23 -18.62
C LEU A 10 -12.68 10.57 -19.13
N ARG A 11 -13.99 10.82 -18.90
CA ARG A 11 -14.66 12.06 -19.37
C ARG A 11 -14.22 13.31 -18.60
N ILE A 12 -13.85 13.16 -17.32
CA ILE A 12 -13.43 14.29 -16.47
C ILE A 12 -11.93 14.58 -16.54
N ARG A 13 -11.16 13.81 -17.33
CA ARG A 13 -9.73 14.04 -17.51
C ARG A 13 -9.46 15.43 -18.08
N ASN A 14 -8.52 16.13 -17.48
CA ASN A 14 -7.98 17.39 -17.98
C ASN A 14 -6.50 17.50 -17.62
N LYS A 15 -5.77 18.40 -18.27
CA LYS A 15 -4.31 18.52 -18.13
C LYS A 15 -3.84 18.70 -16.68
N ARG A 16 -4.55 19.52 -15.90
CA ARG A 16 -4.20 19.78 -14.48
C ARG A 16 -4.40 18.52 -13.63
N LEU A 17 -5.59 17.92 -13.71
CA LEU A 17 -5.91 16.72 -12.92
C LEU A 17 -5.02 15.55 -13.30
N ASN A 18 -4.71 15.39 -14.59
CA ASN A 18 -3.78 14.37 -15.08
C ASN A 18 -2.41 14.50 -14.41
N SER A 19 -1.84 15.72 -14.34
CA SER A 19 -0.54 15.96 -13.71
C SER A 19 -0.54 15.60 -12.22
N TYR A 20 -1.59 15.99 -11.47
CA TYR A 20 -1.71 15.62 -10.06
C TYR A 20 -1.83 14.10 -9.86
N MET A 21 -2.66 13.44 -10.66
CA MET A 21 -2.85 11.99 -10.55
C MET A 21 -1.60 11.21 -10.94
N ILE A 22 -0.81 11.68 -11.91
CA ILE A 22 0.49 11.12 -12.25
C ILE A 22 1.46 11.25 -11.06
N ALA A 23 1.56 12.43 -10.45
CA ALA A 23 2.41 12.62 -9.28
C ALA A 23 2.00 11.70 -8.12
N ILE A 24 0.71 11.65 -7.80
CA ILE A 24 0.16 10.81 -6.72
C ILE A 24 0.45 9.32 -6.96
N THR A 25 0.24 8.82 -8.20
CA THR A 25 0.48 7.40 -8.47
C THR A 25 1.96 7.03 -8.33
N HIS A 26 2.87 7.95 -8.70
CA HIS A 26 4.32 7.73 -8.56
C HIS A 26 4.76 7.63 -7.11
N LEU A 27 4.11 8.33 -6.16
CA LEU A 27 4.39 8.17 -4.73
C LEU A 27 4.22 6.71 -4.26
N GLY A 28 3.23 6.01 -4.84
CA GLY A 28 2.96 4.60 -4.53
C GLY A 28 3.80 3.60 -5.31
N THR A 29 4.60 4.04 -6.29
CA THR A 29 5.39 3.13 -7.14
C THR A 29 6.46 2.41 -6.33
N GLY A 30 6.46 1.07 -6.36
CA GLY A 30 7.37 0.26 -5.55
C GLY A 30 7.24 0.46 -4.04
N GLY A 31 6.17 1.12 -3.59
CA GLY A 31 6.01 1.47 -2.17
C GLY A 31 6.93 2.62 -1.71
N ALA A 32 7.48 3.41 -2.63
CA ALA A 32 8.55 4.37 -2.37
C ALA A 32 8.24 5.33 -1.20
N ILE A 33 7.06 5.96 -1.18
CA ILE A 33 6.69 6.87 -0.09
C ILE A 33 6.71 6.15 1.27
N TRP A 34 6.26 4.89 1.31
CA TRP A 34 6.18 4.10 2.54
C TRP A 34 7.57 3.67 3.03
N LEU A 35 8.46 3.30 2.10
CA LEU A 35 9.86 2.97 2.41
C LEU A 35 10.62 4.21 2.91
N ILE A 36 10.44 5.36 2.26
CA ILE A 36 11.04 6.63 2.70
C ILE A 36 10.52 7.02 4.09
N THR A 37 9.21 6.97 4.30
CA THR A 37 8.62 7.25 5.62
C THR A 37 9.17 6.31 6.69
N THR A 38 9.27 5.02 6.39
CA THR A 38 9.82 4.03 7.31
C THR A 38 11.29 4.31 7.64
N PHE A 39 12.09 4.68 6.64
CA PHE A 39 13.48 5.06 6.84
C PHE A 39 13.62 6.29 7.74
N ILE A 40 12.79 7.33 7.51
CA ILE A 40 12.77 8.54 8.36
C ILE A 40 12.39 8.16 9.80
N LEU A 41 11.34 7.36 9.99
CA LEU A 41 10.93 6.91 11.32
C LEU A 41 12.03 6.11 12.03
N PHE A 42 12.73 5.24 11.31
CA PHE A 42 13.85 4.48 11.85
C PHE A 42 14.99 5.40 12.31
N TYR A 43 15.34 6.40 11.48
CA TYR A 43 16.39 7.36 11.82
C TYR A 43 16.02 8.27 13.01
N LEU A 44 14.72 8.57 13.17
CA LEU A 44 14.18 9.31 14.31
C LEU A 44 14.05 8.47 15.59
N GLY A 45 14.49 7.20 15.59
CA GLY A 45 14.48 6.34 16.75
C GLY A 45 13.22 5.46 16.89
N TYR A 46 12.20 5.60 16.02
CA TYR A 46 10.98 4.78 16.06
C TYR A 46 11.19 3.39 15.45
N ARG A 47 12.17 2.65 15.94
CA ARG A 47 12.64 1.38 15.36
C ARG A 47 11.58 0.29 15.34
N ILE A 48 10.82 0.15 16.44
CA ILE A 48 9.75 -0.86 16.58
C ILE A 48 8.68 -0.67 15.51
N SER A 49 8.20 0.56 15.33
CA SER A 49 7.20 0.86 14.29
C SER A 49 7.77 0.64 12.89
N SER A 50 9.02 1.03 12.65
CA SER A 50 9.68 0.87 11.36
C SER A 50 9.82 -0.59 10.97
N VAL A 51 10.23 -1.47 11.88
CA VAL A 51 10.30 -2.91 11.64
C VAL A 51 8.93 -3.48 11.30
N ASN A 52 7.89 -3.11 12.05
CA ASN A 52 6.53 -3.60 11.79
C ASN A 52 6.01 -3.11 10.42
N ILE A 53 6.28 -1.87 10.01
CA ILE A 53 5.91 -1.35 8.68
C ILE A 53 6.60 -2.16 7.58
N ILE A 54 7.90 -2.45 7.71
CA ILE A 54 8.63 -3.26 6.74
C ILE A 54 8.05 -4.67 6.66
N LEU A 55 7.79 -5.32 7.79
CA LEU A 55 7.17 -6.65 7.82
C LEU A 55 5.80 -6.65 7.14
N SER A 56 4.98 -5.63 7.40
CA SER A 56 3.68 -5.45 6.75
C SER A 56 3.81 -5.30 5.24
N LEU A 57 4.78 -4.51 4.76
CA LEU A 57 5.04 -4.35 3.32
C LEU A 57 5.56 -5.63 2.67
N ILE A 58 6.47 -6.35 3.31
CA ILE A 58 7.01 -7.64 2.82
C ILE A 58 5.87 -8.66 2.72
N PHE A 59 5.09 -8.84 3.79
CA PHE A 59 3.98 -9.79 3.82
C PHE A 59 2.92 -9.43 2.77
N ASN A 60 2.62 -8.13 2.61
CA ASN A 60 1.77 -7.65 1.54
C ASN A 60 2.34 -7.97 0.15
N GLY A 61 3.62 -7.78 -0.08
CA GLY A 61 4.29 -8.12 -1.34
C GLY A 61 4.13 -9.59 -1.69
N ILE A 62 4.33 -10.48 -0.72
CA ILE A 62 4.17 -11.92 -0.89
C ILE A 62 2.70 -12.27 -1.20
N VAL A 63 1.77 -11.87 -0.34
CA VAL A 63 0.36 -12.27 -0.48
C VAL A 63 -0.27 -11.64 -1.71
N CYS A 64 -0.15 -10.32 -1.87
CA CYS A 64 -0.81 -9.59 -2.96
C CYS A 64 -0.14 -9.85 -4.31
N ASN A 65 1.18 -9.64 -4.41
CA ASN A 65 1.84 -9.60 -5.71
C ASN A 65 2.34 -10.98 -6.18
N LEU A 66 2.87 -11.82 -5.27
CA LEU A 66 3.39 -13.14 -5.66
C LEU A 66 2.30 -14.21 -5.69
N ILE A 67 1.38 -14.23 -4.71
CA ILE A 67 0.36 -15.27 -4.61
C ILE A 67 -0.90 -14.89 -5.38
N LEU A 68 -1.63 -13.89 -4.92
CA LEU A 68 -2.98 -13.61 -5.43
C LEU A 68 -3.01 -13.16 -6.88
N LYS A 69 -2.08 -12.32 -7.33
CA LYS A 69 -2.03 -11.90 -8.74
C LYS A 69 -1.78 -13.06 -9.68
N ASN A 70 -0.87 -13.97 -9.32
CA ASN A 70 -0.54 -15.12 -10.16
C ASN A 70 -1.61 -16.22 -10.11
N LEU A 71 -2.39 -16.29 -9.04
CA LEU A 71 -3.50 -17.23 -8.90
C LEU A 71 -4.72 -16.76 -9.71
N LEU A 72 -5.11 -15.50 -9.57
CA LEU A 72 -6.38 -14.99 -10.11
C LEU A 72 -6.28 -14.45 -11.55
N LYS A 73 -5.12 -14.05 -12.00
CA LYS A 73 -4.75 -13.69 -13.39
C LYS A 73 -5.76 -12.77 -14.09
N ARG A 74 -6.40 -11.83 -13.37
CA ARG A 74 -7.37 -10.89 -13.95
C ARG A 74 -6.69 -9.93 -14.92
N LYS A 75 -7.18 -9.85 -16.16
CA LYS A 75 -6.70 -8.87 -17.15
C LYS A 75 -7.05 -7.45 -16.71
N ARG A 76 -6.16 -6.49 -16.99
CA ARG A 76 -6.37 -5.07 -16.69
C ARG A 76 -7.38 -4.43 -17.63
N PRO A 77 -8.12 -3.39 -17.20
CA PRO A 77 -8.96 -2.63 -18.10
C PRO A 77 -8.14 -2.02 -19.26
N SER A 78 -6.92 -1.57 -18.99
CA SER A 78 -5.97 -1.04 -19.98
C SER A 78 -5.47 -2.05 -21.00
N TRP A 79 -5.61 -3.35 -20.77
CA TRP A 79 -5.24 -4.40 -21.73
C TRP A 79 -6.38 -4.76 -22.67
N ILE A 80 -7.62 -4.47 -22.26
CA ILE A 80 -8.83 -4.86 -23.01
C ILE A 80 -9.35 -3.69 -23.84
N SER A 81 -9.24 -2.47 -23.32
CA SER A 81 -9.77 -1.27 -23.95
C SER A 81 -8.67 -0.46 -24.61
N LYS A 82 -8.93 0.04 -25.83
CA LYS A 82 -8.05 0.97 -26.54
C LYS A 82 -8.21 2.38 -25.97
N VAL A 83 -7.62 2.63 -24.81
CA VAL A 83 -7.63 3.93 -24.11
C VAL A 83 -6.21 4.46 -24.05
N GLU A 84 -6.03 5.75 -24.36
CA GLU A 84 -4.77 6.43 -24.16
C GLU A 84 -4.43 6.48 -22.67
N LEU A 85 -3.28 5.90 -22.29
CA LEU A 85 -2.82 5.81 -20.91
C LEU A 85 -1.92 6.99 -20.58
N LEU A 86 -2.13 7.55 -19.39
CA LEU A 86 -1.31 8.65 -18.88
C LEU A 86 0.01 8.18 -18.25
N ILE A 87 0.12 6.89 -17.98
CA ILE A 87 1.29 6.24 -17.37
C ILE A 87 1.63 4.97 -18.15
N LYS A 88 2.85 4.46 -17.93
CA LYS A 88 3.28 3.19 -18.52
C LYS A 88 2.30 2.06 -18.15
N ASN A 89 1.88 1.30 -19.16
CA ASN A 89 0.98 0.16 -18.95
C ASN A 89 1.68 -0.93 -18.12
N PRO A 90 1.16 -1.32 -16.95
CA PRO A 90 1.78 -2.36 -16.14
C PRO A 90 1.71 -3.72 -16.84
N LYS A 91 2.74 -4.55 -16.62
CA LYS A 91 2.86 -5.88 -17.23
C LYS A 91 2.29 -7.01 -16.38
N ASP A 92 2.01 -6.76 -15.09
CA ASP A 92 1.44 -7.71 -14.14
C ASP A 92 -0.10 -7.69 -14.15
N PHE A 93 -0.73 -8.71 -13.56
CA PHE A 93 -2.19 -8.84 -13.52
C PHE A 93 -2.86 -7.76 -12.66
N SER A 94 -4.19 -7.56 -12.91
CA SER A 94 -4.95 -6.46 -12.32
C SER A 94 -5.31 -6.67 -10.86
N PHE A 95 -5.71 -7.88 -10.47
CA PHE A 95 -6.32 -8.16 -9.18
C PHE A 95 -5.39 -8.93 -8.23
N PRO A 96 -5.33 -8.53 -6.97
CA PRO A 96 -5.77 -7.24 -6.42
C PRO A 96 -4.79 -6.10 -6.74
N SER A 97 -5.19 -4.83 -6.47
CA SER A 97 -4.32 -3.67 -6.69
C SER A 97 -3.19 -3.61 -5.67
N GLY A 98 -1.94 -3.82 -6.12
CA GLY A 98 -0.76 -3.79 -5.25
C GLY A 98 -0.48 -2.40 -4.65
N HIS A 99 -0.73 -1.31 -5.40
CA HIS A 99 -0.60 0.06 -4.88
C HIS A 99 -1.61 0.33 -3.75
N ALA A 100 -2.87 -0.08 -3.92
CA ALA A 100 -3.87 0.07 -2.87
C ALA A 100 -3.52 -0.78 -1.64
N SER A 101 -3.18 -2.05 -1.85
CA SER A 101 -2.87 -2.98 -0.77
C SER A 101 -1.64 -2.54 0.03
N SER A 102 -0.52 -2.22 -0.61
CA SER A 102 0.68 -1.75 0.09
C SER A 102 0.46 -0.41 0.80
N SER A 103 -0.30 0.50 0.18
CA SER A 103 -0.56 1.80 0.79
C SER A 103 -1.42 1.68 2.04
N PHE A 104 -2.49 0.89 2.01
CA PHE A 104 -3.33 0.68 3.21
C PHE A 104 -2.61 -0.15 4.27
N ALA A 105 -1.79 -1.13 3.88
CA ALA A 105 -0.97 -1.90 4.81
C ALA A 105 0.00 -0.98 5.58
N ALA A 106 0.77 -0.15 4.88
CA ALA A 106 1.72 0.76 5.53
C ALA A 106 1.01 1.86 6.34
N ALA A 107 0.03 2.56 5.74
CA ALA A 107 -0.67 3.66 6.39
C ALA A 107 -1.37 3.24 7.68
N LEU A 108 -2.05 2.09 7.67
CA LEU A 108 -2.71 1.58 8.87
C LEU A 108 -1.69 1.11 9.92
N THR A 109 -0.59 0.47 9.52
CA THR A 109 0.49 0.10 10.45
C THR A 109 1.07 1.35 11.12
N ILE A 110 1.32 2.44 10.36
CA ILE A 110 1.76 3.72 10.93
C ILE A 110 0.71 4.26 11.93
N SER A 111 -0.57 4.16 11.60
CA SER A 111 -1.68 4.67 12.43
C SER A 111 -1.75 3.98 13.81
N PHE A 112 -1.31 2.74 13.94
CA PHE A 112 -1.26 2.04 15.23
C PHE A 112 -0.26 2.67 16.20
N TYR A 113 0.81 3.28 15.69
CA TYR A 113 1.87 3.90 16.50
C TYR A 113 1.69 5.42 16.63
N PHE A 114 1.10 6.06 15.61
CA PHE A 114 0.99 7.52 15.50
C PHE A 114 -0.47 7.95 15.27
N LYS A 115 -1.31 7.82 16.31
CA LYS A 115 -2.77 8.07 16.22
C LYS A 115 -3.12 9.44 15.62
N GLY A 116 -2.43 10.50 16.03
CA GLY A 116 -2.69 11.86 15.53
C GLY A 116 -2.37 12.06 14.05
N MET A 117 -1.38 11.36 13.51
CA MET A 117 -0.97 11.46 12.10
C MET A 117 -1.58 10.37 11.22
N GLY A 118 -2.16 9.34 11.80
CA GLY A 118 -2.67 8.18 11.09
C GLY A 118 -3.68 8.53 9.99
N ILE A 119 -4.57 9.49 10.25
CA ILE A 119 -5.58 9.92 9.27
C ILE A 119 -4.93 10.51 8.01
N ILE A 120 -3.83 11.24 8.15
CA ILE A 120 -3.12 11.85 7.01
C ILE A 120 -2.55 10.74 6.11
N PHE A 121 -1.91 9.72 6.69
CA PHE A 121 -1.37 8.59 5.93
C PHE A 121 -2.47 7.76 5.26
N LEU A 122 -3.62 7.58 5.91
CA LEU A 122 -4.78 6.91 5.31
C LEU A 122 -5.37 7.72 4.13
N ILE A 123 -5.41 9.05 4.21
CA ILE A 123 -5.82 9.91 3.09
C ILE A 123 -4.83 9.74 1.92
N ILE A 124 -3.52 9.76 2.19
CA ILE A 124 -2.51 9.54 1.14
C ILE A 124 -2.68 8.15 0.50
N ALA A 125 -2.93 7.11 1.30
CA ALA A 125 -3.18 5.76 0.80
C ALA A 125 -4.43 5.71 -0.10
N ALA A 126 -5.51 6.39 0.29
CA ALA A 126 -6.73 6.47 -0.49
C ALA A 126 -6.53 7.23 -1.81
N LEU A 127 -5.75 8.31 -1.81
CA LEU A 127 -5.40 9.06 -3.03
C LEU A 127 -4.56 8.21 -3.99
N ILE A 128 -3.55 7.49 -3.48
CA ILE A 128 -2.74 6.56 -4.28
C ILE A 128 -3.64 5.46 -4.86
N ALA A 129 -4.50 4.86 -4.05
CA ALA A 129 -5.44 3.84 -4.49
C ALA A 129 -6.39 4.34 -5.57
N PHE A 130 -6.99 5.53 -5.38
CA PHE A 130 -7.87 6.17 -6.36
C PHE A 130 -7.16 6.48 -7.68
N SER A 131 -5.90 6.93 -7.62
CA SER A 131 -5.12 7.23 -8.83
C SER A 131 -5.02 6.04 -9.78
N ARG A 132 -5.08 4.80 -9.26
CA ARG A 132 -4.99 3.58 -10.08
C ARG A 132 -6.25 3.37 -10.95
N ILE A 133 -7.42 3.73 -10.41
CA ILE A 133 -8.68 3.74 -11.16
C ILE A 133 -8.65 4.86 -12.21
N TYR A 134 -8.21 6.05 -11.81
CA TYR A 134 -8.10 7.21 -12.68
C TYR A 134 -7.20 6.95 -13.89
N HIS A 135 -6.09 6.25 -13.72
CA HIS A 135 -5.18 5.89 -14.81
C HIS A 135 -5.68 4.72 -15.67
N PHE A 136 -6.84 4.15 -15.38
CA PHE A 136 -7.41 3.03 -16.14
C PHE A 136 -6.57 1.74 -16.09
N VAL A 137 -5.77 1.57 -15.05
CA VAL A 137 -4.91 0.38 -14.89
C VAL A 137 -5.45 -0.66 -13.92
N HIS A 138 -6.47 -0.29 -13.12
CA HIS A 138 -7.19 -1.18 -12.22
C HIS A 138 -8.70 -0.91 -12.26
N TYR A 139 -9.49 -1.94 -12.03
CA TYR A 139 -10.91 -1.79 -11.77
C TYR A 139 -11.16 -1.27 -10.35
N PRO A 140 -12.29 -0.55 -10.09
CA PRO A 140 -12.69 -0.17 -8.74
C PRO A 140 -12.66 -1.34 -7.74
N SER A 141 -13.15 -2.51 -8.15
CA SER A 141 -13.13 -3.73 -7.34
C SER A 141 -11.72 -4.20 -6.98
N ASP A 142 -10.72 -4.08 -7.89
CA ASP A 142 -9.33 -4.43 -7.59
C ASP A 142 -8.75 -3.55 -6.48
N VAL A 143 -9.15 -2.27 -6.49
CA VAL A 143 -8.67 -1.26 -5.54
C VAL A 143 -9.33 -1.45 -4.18
N ILE A 144 -10.65 -1.67 -4.14
CA ILE A 144 -11.37 -1.92 -2.89
C ILE A 144 -10.85 -3.17 -2.20
N ILE A 145 -10.74 -4.28 -2.93
CA ILE A 145 -10.22 -5.53 -2.36
C ILE A 145 -8.74 -5.39 -2.00
N GLY A 146 -7.96 -4.66 -2.79
CA GLY A 146 -6.58 -4.34 -2.44
C GLY A 146 -6.48 -3.56 -1.12
N ALA A 147 -7.30 -2.53 -0.93
CA ALA A 147 -7.35 -1.75 0.31
C ALA A 147 -7.75 -2.61 1.52
N LEU A 148 -8.80 -3.45 1.38
CA LEU A 148 -9.22 -4.38 2.42
C LEU A 148 -8.11 -5.39 2.76
N LEU A 149 -7.46 -5.96 1.74
CA LEU A 149 -6.34 -6.88 1.93
C LEU A 149 -5.20 -6.20 2.70
N GLY A 150 -4.80 -4.99 2.32
CA GLY A 150 -3.77 -4.23 3.02
C GLY A 150 -4.14 -3.95 4.47
N THR A 151 -5.41 -3.61 4.73
CA THR A 151 -5.95 -3.41 6.08
C THR A 151 -5.83 -4.69 6.92
N VAL A 152 -6.26 -5.83 6.39
CA VAL A 152 -6.15 -7.13 7.08
C VAL A 152 -4.69 -7.48 7.36
N ILE A 153 -3.81 -7.27 6.37
CA ILE A 153 -2.37 -7.52 6.53
C ILE A 153 -1.77 -6.65 7.64
N ALA A 154 -2.11 -5.36 7.71
CA ALA A 154 -1.64 -4.48 8.78
C ALA A 154 -2.06 -4.99 10.17
N ILE A 155 -3.31 -5.41 10.33
CA ILE A 155 -3.84 -5.94 11.59
C ILE A 155 -3.14 -7.25 11.96
N VAL A 156 -3.01 -8.18 11.01
CA VAL A 156 -2.37 -9.48 11.25
C VAL A 156 -0.90 -9.30 11.61
N THR A 157 -0.17 -8.50 10.84
CA THR A 157 1.27 -8.27 11.12
C THR A 157 1.49 -7.57 12.45
N LYS A 158 0.62 -6.61 12.82
CA LYS A 158 0.70 -5.94 14.13
C LYS A 158 0.48 -6.95 15.27
N ASN A 159 -0.55 -7.79 15.20
CA ASN A 159 -0.87 -8.78 16.22
C ASN A 159 0.24 -9.85 16.34
N VAL A 160 0.75 -10.35 15.21
CA VAL A 160 1.86 -11.31 15.18
C VAL A 160 3.13 -10.67 15.74
N TYR A 161 3.42 -9.43 15.35
CA TYR A 161 4.59 -8.70 15.83
C TYR A 161 4.55 -8.50 17.34
N ASP A 162 3.39 -8.05 17.89
CA ASP A 162 3.25 -7.81 19.34
C ASP A 162 3.28 -9.11 20.16
N SER A 163 2.56 -10.13 19.70
CA SER A 163 2.38 -11.35 20.50
C SER A 163 3.56 -12.32 20.43
N LEU A 164 4.25 -12.39 19.30
CA LEU A 164 5.31 -13.38 19.09
C LEU A 164 6.70 -12.75 19.10
N LEU A 165 6.92 -11.75 18.27
CA LEU A 165 8.26 -11.20 18.06
C LEU A 165 8.72 -10.35 19.23
N LEU A 166 7.88 -9.45 19.76
CA LEU A 166 8.23 -8.63 20.92
C LEU A 166 8.44 -9.49 22.16
N LYS A 167 7.52 -10.45 22.41
CA LYS A 167 7.63 -11.37 23.52
C LYS A 167 8.91 -12.23 23.44
N TYR A 168 9.16 -12.79 22.24
CA TYR A 168 10.38 -13.57 21.99
C TYR A 168 11.65 -12.74 22.18
N LEU A 169 11.68 -11.50 21.66
CA LEU A 169 12.83 -10.60 21.84
C LEU A 169 13.02 -10.20 23.29
N GLN A 170 11.94 -9.97 24.05
CA GLN A 170 11.99 -9.67 25.48
C GLN A 170 12.56 -10.83 26.29
N GLU A 171 12.12 -12.04 26.00
CA GLU A 171 12.50 -13.25 26.80
C GLU A 171 13.90 -13.76 26.44
N ASN A 172 14.29 -13.72 25.15
CA ASN A 172 15.52 -14.38 24.68
C ASN A 172 16.65 -13.42 24.28
N MET A 173 16.36 -12.15 24.06
CA MET A 173 17.31 -11.14 23.59
C MET A 173 17.15 -9.82 24.35
N GLY A 174 17.03 -9.88 25.68
CA GLY A 174 16.78 -8.71 26.54
C GLY A 174 17.74 -7.53 26.29
N PHE A 175 19.01 -7.82 25.97
CA PHE A 175 19.99 -6.80 25.57
C PHE A 175 19.63 -6.10 24.26
N LEU A 176 19.21 -6.86 23.24
CA LEU A 176 18.80 -6.30 21.94
C LEU A 176 17.49 -5.53 22.07
N PHE A 177 16.57 -6.02 22.88
CA PHE A 177 15.31 -5.35 23.16
C PHE A 177 15.52 -4.02 23.90
N ALA A 178 16.36 -3.99 24.92
CA ALA A 178 16.75 -2.76 25.61
C ALA A 178 17.40 -1.75 24.64
N PHE A 179 18.27 -2.23 23.73
CA PHE A 179 18.90 -1.38 22.71
C PHE A 179 17.89 -0.84 21.69
N ILE A 180 16.87 -1.62 21.32
CA ILE A 180 15.81 -1.20 20.37
C ILE A 180 14.79 -0.27 21.04
N SER A 181 14.50 -0.46 22.32
CA SER A 181 13.50 0.32 23.07
C SER A 181 14.05 1.60 23.71
N TYR A 182 15.37 1.71 23.91
CA TYR A 182 16.01 2.83 24.63
C TYR A 182 16.45 3.98 23.71
N ILE A 183 16.28 3.84 22.40
CA ILE A 183 16.64 4.85 21.39
C ILE A 183 15.40 5.17 20.55
#